data_3d0a93ded232eea7a3299a2f368e9b91
#
_entry.id   3d0a93ded232eea7a3299a2f368e9b91
#
_cell.length_a   1.000
_cell.length_b   1.000
_cell.length_c   1.000
_cell.angle_alpha   90.00
_cell.angle_beta   90.00
_cell.angle_gamma   90.00
#
_symmetry.space_group_name_H-M   'P 1'
#
loop_
_entity.id
_entity.type
_entity.pdbx_description
1 polymer ?
#
loop_
_entity_poly.entity_id
_entity_poly.type
_entity_poly.pdbx_seq_one_letter_code
_entity_poly.pdbx_strand_id
1 'polypeptide(L)'
;GIMGDILNMYGLFPCKIKAGVFAFCTRGTIRVTINLDEHTARANDFITLLPNTFIQIHEVSEDAEVCFVAFSSRFLESINFIRTISNLIVTIIENPVVPLSGNAAAIYKDFFSLLVRADNAPDSILFTDSLKPVLDLLIQGVVNMYRRFNTWKEPVLSRDKEIAREFVQLVWQYYTKERSAS
;
A
#
# COMPACT_ATOMS: atom_id res chain seq x y z
N GLY A 1 18.99 -6.06 -11.41
CA GLY A 1 17.58 -5.72 -11.53
C GLY A 1 17.13 -4.82 -10.41
N ILE A 2 16.02 -4.12 -10.62
CA ILE A 2 15.42 -3.14 -9.70
C ILE A 2 15.24 -3.70 -8.28
N MET A 3 14.97 -4.99 -8.13
CA MET A 3 14.79 -5.68 -6.85
C MET A 3 16.07 -5.75 -6.02
N GLY A 4 17.21 -6.04 -6.63
CA GLY A 4 18.51 -6.06 -5.94
C GLY A 4 18.91 -4.69 -5.42
N ASP A 5 18.60 -3.64 -6.17
CA ASP A 5 18.90 -2.27 -5.80
C ASP A 5 18.00 -1.79 -4.65
N ILE A 6 16.72 -2.17 -4.66
CA ILE A 6 15.78 -1.89 -3.57
C ILE A 6 16.22 -2.60 -2.28
N LEU A 7 16.64 -3.86 -2.36
CA LEU A 7 17.18 -4.60 -1.22
C LEU A 7 18.41 -3.93 -0.60
N ASN A 8 19.32 -3.47 -1.44
CA ASN A 8 20.53 -2.78 -1.00
C ASN A 8 20.21 -1.42 -0.35
N MET A 9 19.15 -0.74 -0.80
CA MET A 9 18.73 0.54 -0.23
C MET A 9 17.92 0.40 1.07
N TYR A 10 17.04 -0.59 1.18
CA TYR A 10 16.05 -0.72 2.27
C TYR A 10 16.31 -1.89 3.22
N GLY A 11 17.36 -2.70 2.99
CA GLY A 11 17.65 -3.87 3.80
C GLY A 11 18.52 -3.61 5.03
N LEU A 12 19.39 -2.59 5.01
CA LEU A 12 20.36 -2.37 6.08
C LEU A 12 19.79 -1.61 7.29
N PHE A 13 18.87 -0.67 7.05
CA PHE A 13 18.29 0.18 8.09
C PHE A 13 16.82 0.46 7.79
N PRO A 14 15.99 0.70 8.83
CA PRO A 14 14.64 1.20 8.64
C PRO A 14 14.64 2.50 7.86
N CYS A 15 13.88 2.56 6.77
CA CYS A 15 13.74 3.75 5.94
C CYS A 15 12.32 4.28 6.01
N LYS A 16 12.18 5.60 6.08
CA LYS A 16 10.88 6.26 6.05
C LYS A 16 10.47 6.53 4.61
N ILE A 17 9.36 5.94 4.17
CA ILE A 17 8.80 6.15 2.83
C ILE A 17 7.88 7.38 2.87
N LYS A 18 8.17 8.38 2.05
CA LYS A 18 7.34 9.60 1.93
C LYS A 18 6.16 9.43 0.98
N ALA A 19 6.26 8.50 0.05
CA ALA A 19 5.20 8.17 -0.90
C ALA A 19 4.18 7.22 -0.30
N GLY A 20 2.97 7.19 -0.85
CA GLY A 20 2.08 6.05 -0.70
C GLY A 20 2.48 4.96 -1.69
N VAL A 21 2.46 3.70 -1.30
CA VAL A 21 2.83 2.57 -2.15
C VAL A 21 1.76 1.50 -2.10
N PHE A 22 1.33 1.07 -3.28
CA PHE A 22 0.57 -0.17 -3.46
C PHE A 22 1.46 -1.17 -4.16
N ALA A 23 1.62 -2.35 -3.58
CA ALA A 23 2.41 -3.42 -4.14
C ALA A 23 1.64 -4.74 -4.15
N PHE A 24 1.97 -5.57 -5.10
CA PHE A 24 1.40 -6.91 -5.25
C PHE A 24 2.51 -7.92 -5.46
N CYS A 25 2.60 -8.90 -4.57
CA CYS A 25 3.55 -9.98 -4.68
C CYS A 25 3.00 -11.03 -5.65
N THR A 26 3.66 -11.23 -6.78
CA THR A 26 3.26 -12.20 -7.79
C THR A 26 3.89 -13.57 -7.57
N ARG A 27 5.09 -13.60 -6.99
CA ARG A 27 5.86 -14.83 -6.69
C ARG A 27 6.77 -14.65 -5.50
N GLY A 28 7.15 -15.77 -4.91
CA GLY A 28 8.12 -15.81 -3.83
C GLY A 28 7.62 -15.27 -2.50
N THR A 29 8.55 -14.90 -1.65
CA THR A 29 8.28 -14.38 -0.30
C THR A 29 9.21 -13.23 0.04
N ILE A 30 8.68 -12.27 0.79
CA ILE A 30 9.44 -11.14 1.34
C ILE A 30 9.13 -11.03 2.83
N ARG A 31 10.16 -11.05 3.66
CA ARG A 31 10.06 -10.75 5.09
C ARG A 31 10.46 -9.30 5.33
N VAL A 32 9.57 -8.55 5.92
CA VAL A 32 9.67 -7.09 6.04
C VAL A 32 9.11 -6.61 7.37
N THR A 33 9.79 -5.66 8.00
CA THR A 33 9.20 -4.87 9.09
C THR A 33 8.52 -3.64 8.50
N ILE A 34 7.25 -3.46 8.82
CA ILE A 34 6.45 -2.29 8.45
C ILE A 34 6.02 -1.60 9.73
N ASN A 35 6.50 -0.37 9.92
CA ASN A 35 6.46 0.35 11.18
C ASN A 35 7.20 -0.42 12.30
N LEU A 36 6.48 -1.09 13.19
CA LEU A 36 7.06 -1.85 14.31
C LEU A 36 6.83 -3.36 14.20
N ASP A 37 6.02 -3.78 13.24
CA ASP A 37 5.59 -5.17 13.11
C ASP A 37 6.26 -5.88 11.95
N GLU A 38 6.65 -7.13 12.18
CA GLU A 38 7.22 -7.99 11.15
C GLU A 38 6.10 -8.70 10.37
N HIS A 39 6.21 -8.65 9.06
CA HIS A 39 5.28 -9.27 8.12
C HIS A 39 6.03 -10.14 7.13
N THR A 40 5.36 -11.18 6.64
CA THR A 40 5.82 -11.97 5.50
C THR A 40 4.79 -11.86 4.38
N ALA A 41 5.17 -11.18 3.30
CA ALA A 41 4.36 -11.16 2.09
C ALA A 41 4.69 -12.37 1.22
N ARG A 42 3.66 -13.02 0.69
CA ARG A 42 3.73 -14.20 -0.18
C ARG A 42 3.04 -13.92 -1.52
N ALA A 43 3.16 -14.86 -2.43
CA ALA A 43 2.44 -14.77 -3.70
C ALA A 43 0.94 -14.54 -3.46
N ASN A 44 0.36 -13.58 -4.19
CA ASN A 44 -1.00 -13.06 -4.09
C ASN A 44 -1.28 -12.15 -2.89
N ASP A 45 -0.28 -11.75 -2.14
CA ASP A 45 -0.46 -10.75 -1.09
C ASP A 45 -0.39 -9.34 -1.68
N PHE A 46 -1.31 -8.50 -1.22
CA PHE A 46 -1.36 -7.09 -1.51
C PHE A 46 -0.77 -6.30 -0.34
N ILE A 47 0.10 -5.34 -0.65
CA ILE A 47 0.81 -4.54 0.34
C ILE A 47 0.41 -3.08 0.17
N THR A 48 0.00 -2.44 1.26
CA THR A 48 -0.33 -1.02 1.29
C THR A 48 0.60 -0.29 2.26
N LEU A 49 1.37 0.64 1.75
CA LEU A 49 2.22 1.52 2.56
C LEU A 49 1.69 2.95 2.46
N LEU A 50 1.24 3.49 3.57
CA LEU A 50 0.84 4.90 3.65
C LEU A 50 2.06 5.81 3.70
N PRO A 51 1.94 7.09 3.30
CA PRO A 51 3.03 8.06 3.48
C PRO A 51 3.53 8.10 4.92
N ASN A 52 4.82 8.25 5.08
CA ASN A 52 5.53 8.23 6.37
C ASN A 52 5.63 6.85 7.07
N THR A 53 5.34 5.77 6.38
CA THR A 53 5.60 4.41 6.86
C THR A 53 7.11 4.14 6.95
N PHE A 54 7.55 3.52 8.05
CA PHE A 54 8.88 2.95 8.17
C PHE A 54 8.90 1.52 7.64
N ILE A 55 9.88 1.20 6.81
CA ILE A 55 10.05 -0.12 6.23
C ILE A 55 11.49 -0.58 6.37
N GLN A 56 11.68 -1.87 6.65
CA GLN A 56 12.97 -2.55 6.58
C GLN A 56 12.76 -3.94 5.99
N ILE A 57 13.47 -4.24 4.91
CA ILE A 57 13.42 -5.54 4.25
C ILE A 57 14.49 -6.44 4.87
N HIS A 58 14.09 -7.63 5.37
CA HIS A 58 15.00 -8.57 6.02
C HIS A 58 15.42 -9.69 5.09
N GLU A 59 14.49 -10.22 4.31
CA GLU A 59 14.73 -11.37 3.47
C GLU A 59 13.84 -11.34 2.24
N VAL A 60 14.39 -11.77 1.12
CA VAL A 60 13.66 -11.90 -0.15
C VAL A 60 14.06 -13.22 -0.77
N SER A 61 13.09 -14.06 -1.11
CA SER A 61 13.38 -15.31 -1.82
C SER A 61 13.92 -15.04 -3.23
N GLU A 62 14.72 -15.96 -3.75
CA GLU A 62 15.35 -15.81 -5.07
C GLU A 62 14.34 -15.65 -6.22
N ASP A 63 13.16 -16.23 -6.05
CA ASP A 63 12.07 -16.18 -7.02
C ASP A 63 11.07 -15.05 -6.77
N ALA A 64 11.34 -14.14 -5.84
CA ALA A 64 10.41 -13.08 -5.48
C ALA A 64 10.20 -12.08 -6.63
N GLU A 65 8.95 -11.86 -6.96
CA GLU A 65 8.50 -10.84 -7.90
C GLU A 65 7.44 -9.97 -7.25
N VAL A 66 7.67 -8.66 -7.24
CA VAL A 66 6.72 -7.68 -6.72
C VAL A 66 6.53 -6.57 -7.73
N CYS A 67 5.28 -6.32 -8.08
CA CYS A 67 4.88 -5.15 -8.84
C CYS A 67 4.41 -4.07 -7.87
N PHE A 68 4.77 -2.82 -8.09
CA PHE A 68 4.34 -1.73 -7.22
C PHE A 68 4.07 -0.44 -7.99
N VAL A 69 3.22 0.39 -7.40
CA VAL A 69 2.94 1.75 -7.83
C VAL A 69 3.16 2.68 -6.65
N ALA A 70 3.97 3.69 -6.83
CA ALA A 70 4.23 4.72 -5.84
C ALA A 70 3.49 6.02 -6.20
N PHE A 71 2.86 6.63 -5.20
CA PHE A 71 2.12 7.87 -5.34
C PHE A 71 2.80 8.97 -4.52
N SER A 72 3.10 10.10 -5.14
CA SER A 72 3.59 11.24 -4.40
C SER A 72 2.54 11.77 -3.41
N SER A 73 2.99 12.36 -2.30
CA SER A 73 2.08 13.00 -1.33
C SER A 73 1.19 14.04 -2.02
N ARG A 74 1.75 14.82 -2.95
CA ARG A 74 1.01 15.82 -3.73
C ARG A 74 -0.12 15.21 -4.57
N PHE A 75 0.12 14.05 -5.20
CA PHE A 75 -0.91 13.34 -5.94
C PHE A 75 -2.01 12.85 -5.00
N LEU A 76 -1.66 12.22 -3.88
CA LEU A 76 -2.61 11.74 -2.90
C LEU A 76 -3.47 12.86 -2.29
N GLU A 77 -2.89 14.03 -2.07
CA GLU A 77 -3.61 15.25 -1.66
C GLU A 77 -4.60 15.69 -2.74
N SER A 78 -4.20 15.69 -4.01
CA SER A 78 -5.04 16.12 -5.14
C SER A 78 -6.32 15.30 -5.32
N ILE A 79 -6.31 14.04 -4.89
CA ILE A 79 -7.46 13.13 -4.95
C ILE A 79 -8.17 12.94 -3.61
N ASN A 80 -7.81 13.72 -2.59
CA ASN A 80 -8.35 13.60 -1.23
C ASN A 80 -8.23 12.17 -0.66
N PHE A 81 -7.14 11.48 -0.93
CA PHE A 81 -6.93 10.08 -0.58
C PHE A 81 -7.14 9.82 0.91
N ILE A 82 -6.53 10.62 1.77
CA ILE A 82 -6.63 10.47 3.23
C ILE A 82 -8.08 10.59 3.71
N ARG A 83 -8.85 11.51 3.14
CA ARG A 83 -10.29 11.62 3.46
C ARG A 83 -11.05 10.37 3.03
N THR A 84 -10.72 9.83 1.87
CA THR A 84 -11.36 8.62 1.32
C THR A 84 -11.10 7.40 2.21
N ILE A 85 -9.88 7.28 2.78
CA ILE A 85 -9.49 6.14 3.62
C ILE A 85 -9.60 6.43 5.12
N SER A 86 -10.13 7.57 5.54
CA SER A 86 -10.11 8.03 6.94
C SER A 86 -10.60 6.97 7.94
N ASN A 87 -11.66 6.23 7.59
CA ASN A 87 -12.20 5.16 8.43
C ASN A 87 -11.41 3.84 8.34
N LEU A 88 -10.44 3.75 7.45
CA LEU A 88 -9.66 2.55 7.17
C LEU A 88 -8.19 2.67 7.56
N ILE A 89 -7.72 3.88 7.93
CA ILE A 89 -6.31 4.15 8.20
C ILE A 89 -5.75 3.17 9.23
N VAL A 90 -6.46 2.96 10.34
CA VAL A 90 -6.01 2.06 11.40
C VAL A 90 -5.96 0.62 10.91
N THR A 91 -6.99 0.19 10.18
CA THR A 91 -7.04 -1.15 9.58
C THR A 91 -5.87 -1.37 8.62
N ILE A 92 -5.52 -0.38 7.81
CA ILE A 92 -4.39 -0.43 6.88
C ILE A 92 -3.06 -0.50 7.65
N ILE A 93 -2.89 0.31 8.69
CA ILE A 93 -1.67 0.33 9.51
C ILE A 93 -1.48 -1.01 10.23
N GLU A 94 -2.53 -1.58 10.78
CA GLU A 94 -2.48 -2.86 11.48
C GLU A 94 -2.34 -4.07 10.52
N ASN A 95 -2.83 -3.93 9.30
CA ASN A 95 -2.84 -5.01 8.30
C ASN A 95 -2.32 -4.50 6.95
N PRO A 96 -1.05 -4.09 6.88
CA PRO A 96 -0.48 -3.57 5.63
C PRO A 96 -0.30 -4.66 4.56
N VAL A 97 -0.27 -5.92 4.95
CA VAL A 97 -0.19 -7.08 4.05
C VAL A 97 -1.49 -7.85 4.13
N VAL A 98 -2.24 -7.90 3.03
CA VAL A 98 -3.54 -8.57 2.93
C VAL A 98 -3.47 -9.69 1.91
N PRO A 99 -3.72 -10.95 2.32
CA PRO A 99 -3.77 -12.06 1.38
C PRO A 99 -5.02 -11.95 0.50
N LEU A 100 -4.83 -12.04 -0.81
CA LEU A 100 -5.92 -12.12 -1.78
C LEU A 100 -6.09 -13.55 -2.28
N SER A 101 -7.30 -13.92 -2.62
CA SER A 101 -7.62 -15.25 -3.14
C SER A 101 -8.52 -15.19 -4.38
N GLY A 102 -8.48 -16.25 -5.17
CA GLY A 102 -9.37 -16.45 -6.30
C GLY A 102 -9.34 -15.31 -7.31
N ASN A 103 -10.52 -14.82 -7.68
CA ASN A 103 -10.69 -13.79 -8.69
C ASN A 103 -10.06 -12.45 -8.30
N ALA A 104 -10.02 -12.12 -7.02
CA ALA A 104 -9.41 -10.87 -6.56
C ALA A 104 -7.91 -10.84 -6.87
N ALA A 105 -7.18 -11.90 -6.55
CA ALA A 105 -5.75 -12.00 -6.87
C ALA A 105 -5.50 -11.91 -8.39
N ALA A 106 -6.33 -12.59 -9.19
CA ALA A 106 -6.22 -12.55 -10.65
C ALA A 106 -6.42 -11.13 -11.20
N ILE A 107 -7.44 -10.42 -10.74
CA ILE A 107 -7.74 -9.06 -11.17
C ILE A 107 -6.59 -8.10 -10.82
N TYR A 108 -6.07 -8.15 -9.60
CA TYR A 108 -4.95 -7.30 -9.19
C TYR A 108 -3.68 -7.62 -9.97
N LYS A 109 -3.40 -8.90 -10.22
CA LYS A 109 -2.28 -9.33 -11.05
C LYS A 109 -2.36 -8.75 -12.47
N ASP A 110 -3.52 -8.85 -13.11
CA ASP A 110 -3.74 -8.29 -14.45
C ASP A 110 -3.62 -6.78 -14.44
N PHE A 111 -4.15 -6.12 -13.43
CA PHE A 111 -4.08 -4.68 -13.27
C PHE A 111 -2.62 -4.18 -13.15
N PHE A 112 -1.83 -4.77 -12.27
CA PHE A 112 -0.42 -4.42 -12.13
C PHE A 112 0.39 -4.76 -13.37
N SER A 113 0.10 -5.87 -14.03
CA SER A 113 0.74 -6.24 -15.31
C SER A 113 0.45 -5.20 -16.38
N LEU A 114 -0.76 -4.67 -16.44
CA LEU A 114 -1.13 -3.58 -17.34
C LEU A 114 -0.32 -2.31 -17.05
N LEU A 115 -0.22 -1.91 -15.78
CA LEU A 115 0.55 -0.72 -15.38
C LEU A 115 2.03 -0.85 -15.74
N VAL A 116 2.65 -2.00 -15.46
CA VAL A 116 4.05 -2.25 -15.79
C VAL A 116 4.29 -2.22 -17.30
N ARG A 117 3.40 -2.82 -18.08
CA ARG A 117 3.47 -2.79 -19.54
C ARG A 117 3.32 -1.39 -20.09
N ALA A 118 2.49 -0.61 -19.47
CA ALA A 118 2.26 0.76 -19.83
C ALA A 118 3.46 1.67 -19.57
N ASP A 119 4.10 1.50 -18.43
CA ASP A 119 5.32 2.23 -18.06
C ASP A 119 6.49 1.92 -19.04
N ASN A 120 6.55 0.70 -19.54
CA ASN A 120 7.59 0.25 -20.49
C ASN A 120 7.28 0.56 -21.96
N ALA A 121 6.13 1.15 -22.30
CA ALA A 121 5.76 1.44 -23.68
C ALA A 121 6.22 2.86 -24.07
N PRO A 122 7.22 3.00 -24.99
CA PRO A 122 7.81 4.30 -25.32
C PRO A 122 6.88 5.28 -26.04
N ASP A 123 5.79 4.78 -26.62
CA ASP A 123 4.85 5.57 -27.45
C ASP A 123 3.41 5.57 -26.90
N SER A 124 3.23 5.43 -25.61
CA SER A 124 1.88 5.30 -25.10
C SER A 124 1.13 6.64 -25.11
N ILE A 125 0.47 6.91 -26.21
CA ILE A 125 -0.59 7.90 -26.40
C ILE A 125 -1.69 7.81 -25.31
N LEU A 126 -1.74 6.70 -24.59
CA LEU A 126 -2.73 6.38 -23.57
C LEU A 126 -2.47 7.03 -22.20
N PHE A 127 -1.30 7.66 -21.95
CA PHE A 127 -0.83 7.64 -20.55
C PHE A 127 -0.75 8.95 -19.80
N THR A 128 -0.77 10.11 -20.41
CA THR A 128 -0.69 11.36 -19.62
C THR A 128 -2.02 11.76 -18.99
N ASP A 129 -3.11 11.66 -19.75
CA ASP A 129 -4.44 12.08 -19.27
C ASP A 129 -5.34 10.90 -18.83
N SER A 130 -5.02 9.69 -19.29
CA SER A 130 -5.83 8.48 -19.00
C SER A 130 -5.36 7.73 -17.74
N LEU A 131 -4.20 8.07 -17.20
CA LEU A 131 -3.64 7.36 -16.04
C LEU A 131 -4.41 7.67 -14.76
N LYS A 132 -4.89 8.89 -14.59
CA LYS A 132 -5.63 9.28 -13.38
C LYS A 132 -6.88 8.43 -13.14
N PRO A 133 -7.78 8.21 -14.10
CA PRO A 133 -8.92 7.31 -13.91
C PRO A 133 -8.53 5.87 -13.57
N VAL A 134 -7.46 5.37 -14.14
CA VAL A 134 -6.94 4.01 -13.86
C VAL A 134 -6.43 3.91 -12.42
N LEU A 135 -5.71 4.92 -11.95
CA LEU A 135 -5.23 5.00 -10.58
C LEU A 135 -6.39 5.20 -9.58
N ASP A 136 -7.39 6.01 -9.93
CA ASP A 136 -8.61 6.16 -9.14
C ASP A 136 -9.34 4.83 -8.98
N LEU A 137 -9.42 4.03 -10.04
CA LEU A 137 -10.00 2.68 -9.99
C LEU A 137 -9.21 1.76 -9.06
N LEU A 138 -7.88 1.79 -9.12
CA LEU A 138 -7.02 1.02 -8.21
C LEU A 138 -7.25 1.42 -6.75
N ILE A 139 -7.29 2.71 -6.47
CA ILE A 139 -7.52 3.24 -5.12
C ILE A 139 -8.90 2.82 -4.59
N GLN A 140 -9.94 2.92 -5.41
CA GLN A 140 -11.27 2.44 -5.04
C GLN A 140 -11.30 0.93 -4.80
N GLY A 141 -10.56 0.17 -5.59
CA GLY A 141 -10.39 -1.27 -5.38
C GLY A 141 -9.75 -1.59 -4.04
N VAL A 142 -8.69 -0.88 -3.67
CA VAL A 142 -8.01 -1.02 -2.37
C VAL A 142 -8.93 -0.63 -1.22
N VAL A 143 -9.66 0.47 -1.33
CA VAL A 143 -10.65 0.89 -0.33
C VAL A 143 -11.71 -0.19 -0.12
N ASN A 144 -12.25 -0.75 -1.20
CA ASN A 144 -13.24 -1.81 -1.12
C ASN A 144 -12.67 -3.11 -0.53
N MET A 145 -11.43 -3.45 -0.85
CA MET A 145 -10.72 -4.59 -0.28
C MET A 145 -10.63 -4.46 1.25
N TYR A 146 -10.18 -3.31 1.76
CA TYR A 146 -10.07 -3.08 3.20
C TYR A 146 -11.42 -3.00 3.91
N ARG A 147 -12.45 -2.46 3.28
CA ARG A 147 -13.81 -2.48 3.82
C ARG A 147 -14.32 -3.90 4.01
N ARG A 148 -14.11 -4.79 3.03
CA ARG A 148 -14.48 -6.20 3.15
C ARG A 148 -13.63 -6.93 4.19
N PHE A 149 -12.34 -6.66 4.23
CA PHE A 149 -11.43 -7.22 5.23
C PHE A 149 -11.85 -6.85 6.65
N ASN A 150 -12.31 -5.63 6.86
CA ASN A 150 -12.79 -5.13 8.15
C ASN A 150 -14.08 -5.84 8.62
N THR A 151 -14.98 -6.18 7.68
CA THR A 151 -16.22 -6.91 8.01
C THR A 151 -15.97 -8.39 8.33
N TRP A 152 -14.88 -8.97 7.85
CA TRP A 152 -14.54 -10.38 8.12
C TRP A 152 -13.78 -10.56 9.43
N LYS A 153 -13.04 -9.57 9.84
CA LYS A 153 -12.46 -9.47 11.19
C LYS A 153 -13.42 -8.66 12.06
N GLU A 154 -14.54 -9.23 12.49
CA GLU A 154 -15.21 -8.66 13.66
C GLU A 154 -14.29 -8.83 14.85
N PRO A 155 -13.68 -7.77 15.36
CA PRO A 155 -12.85 -7.92 16.52
C PRO A 155 -13.72 -7.77 17.76
N VAL A 156 -13.60 -8.71 18.65
CA VAL A 156 -13.68 -8.35 20.07
C VAL A 156 -12.46 -7.47 20.36
N LEU A 157 -12.54 -6.21 19.98
CA LEU A 157 -11.51 -5.23 20.30
C LEU A 157 -11.50 -5.04 21.79
N SER A 158 -10.36 -5.29 22.43
CA SER A 158 -10.14 -4.82 23.77
C SER A 158 -10.25 -3.29 23.79
N ARG A 159 -10.76 -2.72 24.88
CA ARG A 159 -10.91 -1.27 25.06
C ARG A 159 -9.62 -0.49 24.79
N ASP A 160 -8.47 -1.11 25.06
CA ASP A 160 -7.14 -0.52 24.80
C ASP A 160 -6.85 -0.37 23.32
N LYS A 161 -7.32 -1.30 22.48
CA LYS A 161 -7.18 -1.21 21.01
C LYS A 161 -8.11 -0.17 20.41
N GLU A 162 -9.31 0.02 20.97
CA GLU A 162 -10.22 1.09 20.54
C GLU A 162 -9.62 2.47 20.82
N ILE A 163 -9.06 2.68 22.01
CA ILE A 163 -8.40 3.94 22.39
C ILE A 163 -7.19 4.20 21.48
N ALA A 164 -6.38 3.18 21.19
CA ALA A 164 -5.24 3.30 20.27
C ALA A 164 -5.69 3.68 18.85
N ARG A 165 -6.79 3.11 18.37
CA ARG A 165 -7.39 3.44 17.06
C ARG A 165 -7.84 4.88 16.98
N GLU A 166 -8.60 5.35 17.98
CA GLU A 166 -9.07 6.74 18.06
C GLU A 166 -7.89 7.72 18.09
N PHE A 167 -6.84 7.40 18.86
CA PHE A 167 -5.63 8.21 18.92
C PHE A 167 -4.93 8.32 17.57
N VAL A 168 -4.73 7.21 16.87
CA VAL A 168 -4.09 7.20 15.54
C VAL A 168 -4.92 7.99 14.54
N GLN A 169 -6.26 7.86 14.55
CA GLN A 169 -7.15 8.63 13.68
C GLN A 169 -7.05 10.14 13.96
N LEU A 170 -7.01 10.55 15.22
CA LEU A 170 -6.85 11.95 15.60
C LEU A 170 -5.50 12.52 15.15
N VAL A 171 -4.42 11.79 15.33
CA VAL A 171 -3.07 12.20 14.88
C VAL A 171 -3.04 12.39 13.36
N TRP A 172 -3.62 11.49 12.60
CA TRP A 172 -3.70 11.61 11.15
C TRP A 172 -4.57 12.77 10.68
N GLN A 173 -5.71 13.00 11.34
CA GLN A 173 -6.58 14.13 11.04
C GLN A 173 -5.90 15.47 11.34
N TYR A 174 -5.16 15.55 12.45
CA TYR A 174 -4.41 16.75 12.83
C TYR A 174 -3.28 17.03 11.83
N TYR A 175 -2.52 16.02 11.45
CA TYR A 175 -1.42 16.12 10.50
C TYR A 175 -1.89 16.57 9.10
N THR A 176 -3.04 16.10 8.65
CA THR A 176 -3.62 16.52 7.36
C THR A 176 -4.17 17.94 7.41
N LYS A 177 -4.71 18.39 8.55
CA LYS A 177 -5.19 19.76 8.74
C LYS A 177 -4.07 20.81 8.72
N GLU A 178 -2.96 20.54 9.39
CA GLU A 178 -1.82 21.46 9.39
C GLU A 178 -1.16 21.59 8.01
N ARG A 179 -1.10 20.51 7.23
CA ARG A 179 -0.55 20.57 5.87
C ARG A 179 -1.45 21.30 4.87
N SER A 180 -2.75 21.28 5.07
CA SER A 180 -3.68 22.04 4.21
C SER A 180 -3.78 23.52 4.57
N ALA A 181 -3.29 23.93 5.73
CA ALA A 181 -3.24 25.31 6.20
C ALA A 181 -1.91 26.05 5.87
N SER A 182 -0.90 25.34 5.38
CA SER A 182 0.37 25.87 4.90
C SER A 182 0.51 25.74 3.40
#